data_97a74f28e788ceb40d61c85d40fc49e8
#
_entry.id   97a74f28e788ceb40d61c85d40fc49e8
#
_cell.length_a   1.000
_cell.length_b   1.000
_cell.length_c   1.000
_cell.angle_alpha   90.00
_cell.angle_beta   90.00
_cell.angle_gamma   90.00
#
_symmetry.space_group_name_H-M   'P 1'
#
loop_
_entity.id
_entity.type
_entity.pdbx_description
1 polymer ?
#
loop_
_entity_poly.entity_id
_entity_poly.type
_entity_poly.pdbx_seq_one_letter_code
_entity_poly.pdbx_strand_id
1 'polypeptide(L)'
;KYVDCGYLRYYETEILDQWHASIGKNTATHQAQGTIVVTLDCDNFTGYRGGRFVITQFEQNDYNCVVHQYDWKPQNGNFGRIALTKKKFNEIGGYDQSLMPMGYQDWDLIKRAEAVGCKYVNPTDANFNQAIVNEGGKELSMANQTDVHKQMGWVEMNRINKLKCHH
;
A
#
# COMPACT_ATOMS: atom_id res chain seq x y z
N LYS A 1 19.51 9.28 -13.03
CA LYS A 1 18.75 10.33 -13.73
C LYS A 1 17.61 10.89 -12.90
N TYR A 2 16.64 10.07 -12.42
CA TYR A 2 15.47 10.59 -11.68
C TYR A 2 15.82 11.03 -10.26
N VAL A 3 16.81 10.42 -9.62
CA VAL A 3 17.34 10.81 -8.31
C VAL A 3 18.04 12.16 -8.43
N ASP A 4 18.89 12.32 -9.44
CA ASP A 4 19.72 13.52 -9.64
C ASP A 4 18.90 14.79 -9.90
N CYS A 5 17.71 14.66 -10.52
CA CYS A 5 16.82 15.80 -10.76
C CYS A 5 15.76 15.99 -9.64
N GLY A 6 15.85 15.23 -8.55
CA GLY A 6 15.00 15.39 -7.38
C GLY A 6 13.58 14.83 -7.50
N TYR A 7 13.26 14.16 -8.62
CA TYR A 7 11.95 13.53 -8.79
C TYR A 7 11.82 12.19 -8.05
N LEU A 8 12.94 11.52 -7.76
CA LEU A 8 12.99 10.28 -7.02
C LEU A 8 13.90 10.44 -5.82
N ARG A 9 13.43 10.04 -4.65
CA ARG A 9 14.23 9.85 -3.45
C ARG A 9 14.34 8.35 -3.19
N TYR A 10 15.56 7.88 -3.08
CA TYR A 10 15.85 6.49 -2.78
C TYR A 10 16.40 6.40 -1.36
N TYR A 11 15.85 5.48 -0.59
CA TYR A 11 16.29 5.17 0.77
C TYR A 11 16.55 3.68 0.86
N GLU A 12 17.65 3.33 1.47
CA GLU A 12 18.08 1.96 1.68
C GLU A 12 18.31 1.72 3.17
N THR A 13 18.03 0.51 3.63
CA THR A 13 18.28 0.09 5.01
C THR A 13 18.66 -1.37 5.06
N GLU A 14 19.66 -1.68 5.87
CA GLU A 14 20.11 -3.04 6.19
C GLU A 14 19.66 -3.47 7.61
N ILE A 15 18.83 -2.64 8.28
CA ILE A 15 18.44 -2.89 9.68
C ILE A 15 17.41 -4.02 9.79
N LEU A 16 16.70 -4.32 8.72
CA LEU A 16 15.65 -5.34 8.72
C LEU A 16 16.20 -6.69 8.26
N ASP A 17 16.04 -7.71 9.10
CA ASP A 17 16.42 -9.09 8.77
C ASP A 17 15.55 -9.70 7.65
N GLN A 18 14.44 -9.08 7.35
CA GLN A 18 13.50 -9.52 6.33
C GLN A 18 12.69 -8.35 5.77
N TRP A 19 12.13 -8.54 4.58
CA TRP A 19 11.18 -7.57 4.05
C TRP A 19 9.89 -7.54 4.87
N HIS A 20 9.39 -6.34 5.18
CA HIS A 20 8.17 -6.12 5.95
C HIS A 20 7.35 -5.00 5.32
N ALA A 21 6.17 -5.35 4.77
CA ALA A 21 5.34 -4.41 4.02
C ALA A 21 4.96 -3.15 4.81
N SER A 22 4.48 -3.32 6.04
CA SER A 22 4.07 -2.18 6.88
C SER A 22 5.22 -1.24 7.19
N ILE A 23 6.41 -1.78 7.50
CA ILE A 23 7.60 -0.96 7.81
C ILE A 23 8.05 -0.21 6.55
N GLY A 24 8.18 -0.89 5.41
CA GLY A 24 8.59 -0.27 4.16
C GLY A 24 7.64 0.85 3.71
N LYS A 25 6.32 0.57 3.73
CA LYS A 25 5.29 1.55 3.35
C LYS A 25 5.25 2.74 4.31
N ASN A 26 5.37 2.53 5.62
CA ASN A 26 5.46 3.61 6.61
C ASN A 26 6.69 4.47 6.40
N THR A 27 7.86 3.86 6.23
CA THR A 27 9.12 4.58 6.01
C THR A 27 9.02 5.48 4.78
N ALA A 28 8.56 4.96 3.65
CA ALA A 28 8.37 5.74 2.43
C ALA A 28 7.36 6.88 2.62
N THR A 29 6.24 6.61 3.29
CA THR A 29 5.19 7.61 3.53
C THR A 29 5.68 8.73 4.47
N HIS A 30 6.44 8.41 5.50
CA HIS A 30 7.01 9.43 6.40
C HIS A 30 7.96 10.36 5.68
N GLN A 31 8.72 9.88 4.70
CA GLN A 31 9.63 10.69 3.89
C GLN A 31 8.91 11.50 2.81
N ALA A 32 7.68 11.15 2.45
CA ALA A 32 6.90 11.89 1.46
C ALA A 32 6.58 13.31 1.95
N GLN A 33 6.55 14.29 1.04
CA GLN A 33 6.29 15.70 1.35
C GLN A 33 4.91 16.18 0.84
N GLY A 34 4.23 15.35 0.04
CA GLY A 34 2.93 15.70 -0.53
C GLY A 34 1.81 15.70 0.52
N THR A 35 0.78 16.49 0.27
CA THR A 35 -0.46 16.51 1.07
C THR A 35 -1.23 15.18 0.93
N ILE A 36 -1.22 14.59 -0.26
CA ILE A 36 -1.77 13.27 -0.55
C ILE A 36 -0.59 12.30 -0.70
N VAL A 37 -0.65 11.18 -0.01
CA VAL A 37 0.32 10.09 -0.11
C VAL A 37 -0.35 8.88 -0.76
N VAL A 38 0.36 8.24 -1.67
CA VAL A 38 -0.10 7.04 -2.37
C VAL A 38 0.90 5.94 -2.15
N THR A 39 0.48 4.83 -1.56
CA THR A 39 1.28 3.61 -1.60
C THR A 39 1.10 2.96 -2.97
N LEU A 40 2.20 2.62 -3.59
CA LEU A 40 2.25 2.04 -4.91
C LEU A 40 3.34 0.96 -4.93
N ASP A 41 2.95 -0.25 -5.23
CA ASP A 41 3.92 -1.32 -5.42
C ASP A 41 4.70 -1.07 -6.73
N CYS A 42 5.99 -1.43 -6.76
CA CYS A 42 6.89 -1.05 -7.86
C CYS A 42 6.54 -1.69 -9.22
N ASP A 43 5.65 -2.67 -9.24
CA ASP A 43 5.08 -3.32 -10.42
C ASP A 43 3.73 -2.74 -10.86
N ASN A 44 3.36 -1.57 -10.34
CA ASN A 44 2.11 -0.92 -10.65
C ASN A 44 2.30 0.35 -11.49
N PHE A 45 1.41 0.57 -12.43
CA PHE A 45 1.36 1.79 -13.24
C PHE A 45 0.18 2.66 -12.84
N THR A 46 0.42 3.95 -12.72
CA THR A 46 -0.63 4.95 -12.44
C THR A 46 -1.36 5.41 -13.69
N GLY A 47 -0.88 5.03 -14.88
CA GLY A 47 -1.40 5.54 -16.15
C GLY A 47 -1.07 7.02 -16.42
N TYR A 48 -1.36 7.46 -17.64
CA TYR A 48 -1.19 8.87 -18.00
C TYR A 48 -2.13 9.75 -17.16
N ARG A 49 -1.58 10.78 -16.50
CA ARG A 49 -2.30 11.64 -15.57
C ARG A 49 -2.90 10.93 -14.33
N GLY A 50 -2.40 9.75 -13.97
CA GLY A 50 -2.89 9.00 -12.79
C GLY A 50 -2.82 9.77 -11.49
N GLY A 51 -1.79 10.60 -11.28
CA GLY A 51 -1.74 11.50 -10.12
C GLY A 51 -2.89 12.50 -10.09
N ARG A 52 -3.26 13.10 -11.24
CA ARG A 52 -4.42 14.00 -11.31
C ARG A 52 -5.73 13.27 -11.06
N PHE A 53 -5.87 12.05 -11.56
CA PHE A 53 -7.04 11.19 -11.29
C PHE A 53 -7.23 10.97 -9.78
N VAL A 54 -6.15 10.64 -9.04
CA VAL A 54 -6.20 10.49 -7.59
C VAL A 54 -6.59 11.81 -6.91
N ILE A 55 -5.95 12.92 -7.27
CA ILE A 55 -6.25 14.25 -6.70
C ILE A 55 -7.74 14.58 -6.87
N THR A 56 -8.31 14.30 -8.04
CA THR A 56 -9.74 14.55 -8.31
C THR A 56 -10.65 13.78 -7.34
N GLN A 57 -10.28 12.54 -6.96
CA GLN A 57 -11.04 11.78 -5.97
C GLN A 57 -11.08 12.49 -4.61
N PHE A 58 -9.94 13.09 -4.20
CA PHE A 58 -9.87 13.85 -2.95
C PHE A 58 -10.65 15.16 -3.03
N GLU A 59 -10.55 15.89 -4.14
CA GLU A 59 -11.33 17.13 -4.38
C GLU A 59 -12.84 16.88 -4.30
N GLN A 60 -13.33 15.77 -4.87
CA GLN A 60 -14.74 15.36 -4.89
C GLN A 60 -15.25 14.85 -3.53
N ASN A 61 -14.38 14.58 -2.57
CA ASN A 61 -14.72 14.06 -1.25
C ASN A 61 -14.15 14.92 -0.11
N ASP A 62 -13.96 16.23 -0.35
CA ASP A 62 -13.49 17.21 0.65
C ASP A 62 -12.22 16.78 1.40
N TYR A 63 -11.33 16.07 0.72
CA TYR A 63 -10.09 15.50 1.28
C TYR A 63 -10.31 14.58 2.50
N ASN A 64 -11.53 14.06 2.69
CA ASN A 64 -11.87 13.15 3.77
C ASN A 64 -12.23 11.75 3.25
N CYS A 65 -11.32 11.17 2.49
CA CYS A 65 -11.51 9.82 1.94
C CYS A 65 -10.24 8.98 2.00
N VAL A 66 -10.42 7.67 1.91
CA VAL A 66 -9.40 6.70 1.55
C VAL A 66 -9.70 6.21 0.13
N VAL A 67 -8.77 6.42 -0.77
CA VAL A 67 -8.92 6.03 -2.19
C VAL A 67 -8.18 4.71 -2.38
N HIS A 68 -8.91 3.67 -2.77
CA HIS A 68 -8.39 2.33 -3.02
C HIS A 68 -8.60 1.98 -4.49
N GLN A 69 -7.54 2.07 -5.29
CA GLN A 69 -7.59 1.79 -6.73
C GLN A 69 -7.46 0.28 -7.01
N TYR A 70 -8.49 -0.48 -6.71
CA TYR A 70 -8.53 -1.92 -6.88
C TYR A 70 -9.73 -2.36 -7.72
N ASP A 71 -9.54 -3.17 -8.74
CA ASP A 71 -10.57 -3.56 -9.70
C ASP A 71 -11.16 -4.96 -9.51
N TRP A 72 -10.83 -5.64 -8.42
CA TRP A 72 -11.33 -6.98 -8.07
C TRP A 72 -11.08 -8.08 -9.12
N LYS A 73 -10.30 -7.80 -10.17
CA LYS A 73 -9.91 -8.82 -11.12
C LYS A 73 -8.80 -9.70 -10.54
N PRO A 74 -8.91 -11.02 -10.66
CA PRO A 74 -7.84 -11.92 -10.24
C PRO A 74 -6.49 -11.52 -10.89
N GLN A 75 -5.43 -11.55 -10.10
CA GLN A 75 -4.04 -11.37 -10.55
C GLN A 75 -3.60 -9.95 -10.95
N ASN A 76 -4.40 -8.91 -10.74
CA ASN A 76 -3.98 -7.55 -11.13
C ASN A 76 -2.95 -6.90 -10.20
N GLY A 77 -2.55 -7.53 -9.10
CA GLY A 77 -1.46 -7.06 -8.23
C GLY A 77 -1.59 -5.64 -7.66
N ASN A 78 -2.74 -4.98 -7.84
CA ASN A 78 -2.95 -3.57 -7.49
C ASN A 78 -3.65 -3.34 -6.15
N PHE A 79 -3.80 -4.37 -5.33
CA PHE A 79 -4.53 -4.28 -4.05
C PHE A 79 -3.91 -3.27 -3.07
N GLY A 80 -2.58 -3.17 -3.05
CA GLY A 80 -1.85 -2.25 -2.19
C GLY A 80 -1.88 -0.77 -2.63
N ARG A 81 -2.61 -0.43 -3.69
CA ARG A 81 -2.69 0.92 -4.22
C ARG A 81 -3.71 1.76 -3.45
N ILE A 82 -3.26 2.36 -2.35
CA ILE A 82 -4.09 3.10 -1.42
C ILE A 82 -3.56 4.53 -1.29
N ALA A 83 -4.47 5.50 -1.35
CA ALA A 83 -4.14 6.89 -1.11
C ALA A 83 -4.92 7.45 0.08
N LEU A 84 -4.24 8.28 0.86
CA LEU A 84 -4.76 9.05 1.99
C LEU A 84 -4.16 10.45 1.99
N THR A 85 -4.80 11.40 2.66
CA THR A 85 -4.04 12.60 3.04
C THR A 85 -2.95 12.20 4.04
N LYS A 86 -1.77 12.82 3.95
CA LYS A 86 -0.68 12.56 4.91
C LYS A 86 -1.11 12.82 6.34
N LYS A 87 -1.97 13.82 6.54
CA LYS A 87 -2.57 14.13 7.85
C LYS A 87 -3.34 12.93 8.40
N LYS A 88 -4.26 12.35 7.60
CA LYS A 88 -5.06 11.18 8.02
C LYS A 88 -4.19 9.94 8.21
N PHE A 89 -3.23 9.71 7.33
CA PHE A 89 -2.29 8.61 7.49
C PHE A 89 -1.55 8.67 8.84
N ASN A 90 -1.08 9.86 9.24
CA ASN A 90 -0.42 10.04 10.53
C ASN A 90 -1.40 9.93 11.71
N GLU A 91 -2.63 10.45 11.57
CA GLU A 91 -3.68 10.38 12.59
C GLU A 91 -4.02 8.94 12.97
N ILE A 92 -4.08 8.04 11.99
CA ILE A 92 -4.36 6.62 12.22
C ILE A 92 -3.10 5.79 12.53
N GLY A 93 -1.92 6.42 12.62
CA GLY A 93 -0.65 5.75 12.92
C GLY A 93 -0.02 4.98 11.75
N GLY A 94 -0.47 5.22 10.50
CA GLY A 94 0.03 4.51 9.33
C GLY A 94 -0.35 3.03 9.31
N TYR A 95 0.46 2.21 8.65
CA TYR A 95 0.32 0.74 8.66
C TYR A 95 0.72 0.16 10.01
N ASP A 96 -0.05 -0.79 10.52
CA ASP A 96 0.30 -1.49 11.77
C ASP A 96 1.53 -2.39 11.57
N GLN A 97 2.62 -2.04 12.25
CA GLN A 97 3.89 -2.76 12.20
C GLN A 97 3.92 -4.01 13.11
N SER A 98 2.92 -4.21 13.95
CA SER A 98 2.78 -5.41 14.77
C SER A 98 2.22 -6.61 14.00
N LEU A 99 1.69 -6.37 12.79
CA LEU A 99 1.21 -7.42 11.91
C LEU A 99 2.38 -8.24 11.35
N MET A 100 2.08 -9.47 10.91
CA MET A 100 3.03 -10.28 10.17
C MET A 100 3.51 -9.53 8.91
N PRO A 101 4.71 -9.83 8.39
CA PRO A 101 5.33 -9.07 7.29
C PRO A 101 4.48 -8.91 6.03
N MET A 102 3.56 -9.84 5.77
CA MET A 102 2.71 -9.84 4.57
C MET A 102 1.26 -10.17 4.88
N GLY A 103 0.36 -9.57 4.09
CA GLY A 103 -1.08 -9.88 4.09
C GLY A 103 -1.90 -9.07 5.08
N TYR A 104 -3.11 -8.71 4.68
CA TYR A 104 -4.15 -7.98 5.41
C TYR A 104 -3.83 -6.52 5.83
N GLN A 105 -2.58 -6.09 5.85
CA GLN A 105 -2.18 -4.74 6.28
C GLN A 105 -2.87 -3.61 5.50
N ASP A 106 -3.19 -3.84 4.24
CA ASP A 106 -3.89 -2.87 3.40
C ASP A 106 -5.36 -2.73 3.81
N TRP A 107 -6.04 -3.83 4.09
CA TRP A 107 -7.40 -3.82 4.65
C TRP A 107 -7.45 -3.20 6.04
N ASP A 108 -6.50 -3.51 6.90
CA ASP A 108 -6.39 -2.91 8.22
C ASP A 108 -6.28 -1.38 8.12
N LEU A 109 -5.39 -0.87 7.27
CA LEU A 109 -5.24 0.58 7.06
C LEU A 109 -6.56 1.22 6.59
N ILE A 110 -7.25 0.60 5.61
CA ILE A 110 -8.53 1.09 5.09
C ILE A 110 -9.58 1.12 6.20
N LYS A 111 -9.70 0.03 6.98
CA LYS A 111 -10.69 -0.07 8.06
C LYS A 111 -10.45 0.96 9.16
N ARG A 112 -9.20 1.20 9.53
CA ARG A 112 -8.86 2.25 10.51
C ARG A 112 -9.15 3.65 9.96
N ALA A 113 -8.93 3.90 8.67
CA ALA A 113 -9.30 5.16 8.03
C ALA A 113 -10.83 5.36 8.02
N GLU A 114 -11.62 4.34 7.71
CA GLU A 114 -13.09 4.38 7.78
C GLU A 114 -13.56 4.63 9.23
N ALA A 115 -12.94 3.99 10.22
CA ALA A 115 -13.30 4.15 11.63
C ALA A 115 -13.11 5.60 12.15
N VAL A 116 -12.18 6.36 11.57
CA VAL A 116 -12.01 7.80 11.88
C VAL A 116 -12.78 8.73 10.90
N GLY A 117 -13.75 8.16 10.18
CA GLY A 117 -14.70 8.90 9.36
C GLY A 117 -14.26 9.19 7.93
N CYS A 118 -13.19 8.56 7.42
CA CYS A 118 -12.86 8.65 6.00
C CYS A 118 -13.87 7.88 5.16
N LYS A 119 -14.34 8.48 4.09
CA LYS A 119 -15.18 7.79 3.10
C LYS A 119 -14.32 6.82 2.28
N TYR A 120 -14.72 5.57 2.18
CA TYR A 120 -14.09 4.62 1.25
C TYR A 120 -14.50 4.93 -0.20
N VAL A 121 -13.51 5.10 -1.06
CA VAL A 121 -13.69 5.40 -2.49
C VAL A 121 -12.86 4.40 -3.29
N ASN A 122 -13.53 3.60 -4.11
CA ASN A 122 -12.86 2.66 -5.03
C ASN A 122 -13.16 3.03 -6.48
N PRO A 123 -12.41 3.98 -7.07
CA PRO A 123 -12.58 4.35 -8.46
C PRO A 123 -11.96 3.28 -9.35
N THR A 124 -12.80 2.55 -10.06
CA THR A 124 -12.36 1.53 -11.03
C THR A 124 -12.26 2.14 -12.42
N ASP A 125 -11.05 2.45 -12.85
CA ASP A 125 -10.75 2.85 -14.22
C ASP A 125 -9.52 2.08 -14.71
N ALA A 126 -9.71 1.26 -15.74
CA ALA A 126 -8.67 0.41 -16.30
C ALA A 126 -7.44 1.19 -16.80
N ASN A 127 -7.61 2.47 -17.18
CA ASN A 127 -6.49 3.32 -17.60
C ASN A 127 -5.54 3.66 -16.45
N PHE A 128 -6.00 3.60 -15.20
CA PHE A 128 -5.23 3.96 -14.02
C PHE A 128 -4.95 2.78 -13.09
N ASN A 129 -5.44 1.58 -13.41
CA ASN A 129 -5.35 0.38 -12.57
C ASN A 129 -4.52 -0.73 -13.23
N GLN A 130 -3.42 -0.39 -13.88
CA GLN A 130 -2.56 -1.36 -14.55
C GLN A 130 -1.45 -1.84 -13.63
N ALA A 131 -1.10 -3.12 -13.74
CA ALA A 131 0.03 -3.73 -13.06
C ALA A 131 0.83 -4.61 -14.02
N ILE A 132 2.11 -4.79 -13.73
CA ILE A 132 2.94 -5.79 -14.37
C ILE A 132 2.56 -7.16 -13.78
N VAL A 133 2.19 -8.10 -14.64
CA VAL A 133 1.95 -9.48 -14.20
C VAL A 133 3.30 -10.14 -13.97
N ASN A 134 3.59 -10.49 -12.72
CA ASN A 134 4.81 -11.17 -12.35
C ASN A 134 4.62 -12.69 -12.44
N GLU A 135 5.47 -13.37 -13.20
CA GLU A 135 5.60 -14.82 -13.17
C GLU A 135 6.14 -15.23 -11.78
N GLY A 136 5.48 -16.20 -11.12
CA GLY A 136 5.83 -16.63 -9.77
C GLY A 136 5.12 -15.87 -8.64
N GLY A 137 4.44 -14.76 -8.94
CA GLY A 137 3.52 -14.11 -8.01
C GLY A 137 4.08 -13.85 -6.61
N LYS A 138 3.33 -14.24 -5.59
CA LYS A 138 3.67 -14.01 -4.18
C LYS A 138 4.78 -14.90 -3.65
N GLU A 139 5.08 -16.01 -4.30
CA GLU A 139 6.20 -16.89 -3.96
C GLU A 139 7.55 -16.14 -4.08
N LEU A 140 7.72 -15.30 -5.11
CA LEU A 140 8.90 -14.45 -5.25
C LEU A 140 9.01 -13.43 -4.11
N SER A 141 7.88 -12.88 -3.67
CA SER A 141 7.86 -11.95 -2.53
C SER A 141 8.25 -12.63 -1.21
N MET A 142 8.10 -13.95 -1.12
CA MET A 142 8.52 -14.73 0.05
C MET A 142 10.04 -14.98 0.10
N ALA A 143 10.77 -14.77 -1.00
CA ALA A 143 12.21 -15.05 -1.07
C ALA A 143 13.02 -14.29 0.00
N ASN A 144 12.61 -13.09 0.34
CA ASN A 144 13.25 -12.21 1.33
C ASN A 144 12.62 -12.31 2.74
N GLN A 145 11.94 -13.40 3.04
CA GLN A 145 11.42 -13.69 4.37
C GLN A 145 12.36 -14.62 5.16
N THR A 146 12.21 -14.64 6.48
CA THR A 146 12.87 -15.65 7.33
C THR A 146 12.35 -17.04 7.02
N ASP A 147 13.11 -18.07 7.36
CA ASP A 147 12.72 -19.47 7.09
C ASP A 147 11.40 -19.84 7.79
N VAL A 148 11.15 -19.31 8.98
CA VAL A 148 9.88 -19.50 9.70
C VAL A 148 8.70 -18.93 8.89
N HIS A 149 8.84 -17.73 8.34
CA HIS A 149 7.79 -17.10 7.53
C HIS A 149 7.65 -17.76 6.15
N LYS A 150 8.77 -18.26 5.55
CA LYS A 150 8.70 -19.05 4.31
C LYS A 150 7.90 -20.34 4.51
N GLN A 151 8.13 -21.05 5.61
CA GLN A 151 7.39 -22.27 5.94
C GLN A 151 5.91 -21.98 6.22
N MET A 152 5.60 -20.88 6.89
CA MET A 152 4.24 -20.44 7.16
C MET A 152 3.48 -20.08 5.86
N GLY A 153 4.14 -19.40 4.94
CA GLY A 153 3.56 -18.89 3.70
C GLY A 153 2.67 -17.66 3.88
N TRP A 154 2.48 -16.90 2.81
CA TRP A 154 1.75 -15.64 2.85
C TRP A 154 0.26 -15.82 3.20
N VAL A 155 -0.36 -16.95 2.85
CA VAL A 155 -1.78 -17.22 3.14
C VAL A 155 -2.02 -17.28 4.63
N GLU A 156 -1.15 -17.97 5.35
CA GLU A 156 -1.25 -18.11 6.80
C GLU A 156 -0.94 -16.80 7.52
N MET A 157 0.09 -16.05 7.06
CA MET A 157 0.35 -14.71 7.58
C MET A 157 -0.86 -13.79 7.42
N ASN A 158 -1.50 -13.80 6.23
CA ASN A 158 -2.71 -13.03 5.98
C ASN A 158 -3.87 -13.44 6.90
N ARG A 159 -4.04 -14.74 7.17
CA ARG A 159 -5.06 -15.25 8.10
C ARG A 159 -4.80 -14.77 9.54
N ILE A 160 -3.56 -14.87 9.99
CA ILE A 160 -3.16 -14.40 11.33
C ILE A 160 -3.41 -12.91 11.48
N ASN A 161 -2.97 -12.10 10.49
CA ASN A 161 -3.17 -10.67 10.49
C ASN A 161 -4.66 -10.30 10.52
N LYS A 162 -5.46 -10.98 9.71
CA LYS A 162 -6.91 -10.79 9.71
C LYS A 162 -7.52 -11.03 11.10
N LEU A 163 -7.10 -12.09 11.80
CA LEU A 163 -7.58 -12.37 13.16
C LEU A 163 -7.16 -11.30 14.15
N LYS A 164 -5.93 -10.77 14.04
CA LYS A 164 -5.47 -9.68 14.92
C LYS A 164 -6.26 -8.39 14.74
N CYS A 165 -6.72 -8.07 13.52
CA CYS A 165 -7.45 -6.84 13.22
C CYS A 165 -8.95 -6.89 13.56
N HIS A 166 -9.49 -8.03 13.93
CA HIS A 166 -10.90 -8.22 14.28
C HIS A 166 -11.19 -8.21 15.80
N HIS A 167 -10.21 -7.78 16.59
CA HIS A 167 -10.35 -7.51 18.02
C HIS A 167 -10.33 -5.98 18.24
#